data_9add20b7d416b3d3ce21f92f13cf5304
#
_entry.id   9add20b7d416b3d3ce21f92f13cf5304
#
_cell.length_a   1.000
_cell.length_b   1.000
_cell.length_c   1.000
_cell.angle_alpha   90.00
_cell.angle_beta   90.00
_cell.angle_gamma   90.00
#
_symmetry.space_group_name_H-M   'P 1'
#
loop_
_entity.id
_entity.type
_entity.pdbx_description
1 polymer ?
#
loop_
_entity_poly.entity_id
_entity_poly.type
_entity_poly.pdbx_seq_one_letter_code
_entity_poly.pdbx_strand_id
1 'polypeptide(L)'
;MKPIQEYTKQEKLAAISEYNPCRTERNAVLRYLLAVRRDDADEIAYFEGFGDSVHHIIHNVRTYERGLLFGYTAKRFDEYGWIRGMLPIVERIELDVQNTIHIGQSIDGTYAVAVDWSTGTAGGGSHPSVWDEPIADYKEAVRNGIGQLERQYAYAMERNTPIDRLVSA
;
A
#
# COMPACT_ATOMS: atom_id res chain seq x y z
N MET A 1 -4.39 28.63 0.84
CA MET A 1 -5.61 27.83 0.55
C MET A 1 -6.19 27.32 1.88
N LYS A 2 -7.49 27.47 2.08
CA LYS A 2 -8.13 26.99 3.31
C LYS A 2 -8.25 25.46 3.32
N PRO A 3 -8.24 24.82 4.49
CA PRO A 3 -8.44 23.37 4.58
C PRO A 3 -9.88 23.00 4.21
N ILE A 4 -10.05 21.78 3.73
CA ILE A 4 -11.36 21.29 3.26
C ILE A 4 -12.42 21.29 4.36
N GLN A 5 -12.02 21.23 5.63
CA GLN A 5 -12.93 21.30 6.77
C GLN A 5 -13.70 22.64 6.79
N GLU A 6 -13.12 23.70 6.23
CA GLU A 6 -13.73 25.04 6.16
C GLU A 6 -14.55 25.27 4.89
N TYR A 7 -14.60 24.27 3.99
CA TYR A 7 -15.37 24.35 2.74
C TYR A 7 -16.87 24.24 3.02
N THR A 8 -17.66 24.94 2.23
CA THR A 8 -19.12 24.68 2.18
C THR A 8 -19.37 23.32 1.55
N LYS A 9 -20.59 22.81 1.72
CA LYS A 9 -20.99 21.54 1.07
C LYS A 9 -20.75 21.57 -0.44
N GLN A 10 -21.11 22.67 -1.10
CA GLN A 10 -20.94 22.82 -2.55
C GLN A 10 -19.45 22.83 -2.94
N GLU A 11 -18.63 23.51 -2.15
CA GLU A 11 -17.19 23.53 -2.38
C GLU A 11 -16.56 22.14 -2.19
N LYS A 12 -17.01 21.38 -1.20
CA LYS A 12 -16.56 19.99 -0.99
C LYS A 12 -16.93 19.10 -2.16
N LEU A 13 -18.18 19.18 -2.60
CA LEU A 13 -18.65 18.39 -3.75
C LEU A 13 -17.86 18.71 -5.02
N ALA A 14 -17.58 20.00 -5.25
CA ALA A 14 -16.76 20.40 -6.38
C ALA A 14 -15.33 19.86 -6.29
N ALA A 15 -14.70 19.99 -5.12
CA ALA A 15 -13.34 19.49 -4.90
C ALA A 15 -13.23 17.97 -5.11
N ILE A 16 -14.21 17.22 -4.60
CA ILE A 16 -14.24 15.75 -4.78
C ILE A 16 -14.44 15.40 -6.26
N SER A 17 -15.31 16.13 -6.95
CA SER A 17 -15.59 15.89 -8.38
C SER A 17 -14.38 16.20 -9.27
N GLU A 18 -13.57 17.18 -8.89
CA GLU A 18 -12.35 17.54 -9.61
C GLU A 18 -11.19 16.57 -9.36
N TYR A 19 -11.25 15.80 -8.29
CA TYR A 19 -10.23 14.81 -7.99
C TYR A 19 -10.30 13.67 -9.00
N ASN A 20 -9.17 13.35 -9.61
CA ASN A 20 -9.08 12.30 -10.63
C ASN A 20 -8.49 11.02 -10.01
N PRO A 21 -9.34 10.13 -9.46
CA PRO A 21 -8.85 8.95 -8.75
C PRO A 21 -8.32 7.88 -9.71
N CYS A 22 -7.27 7.19 -9.29
CA CYS A 22 -6.91 5.95 -9.94
C CYS A 22 -7.92 4.85 -9.55
N ARG A 23 -7.86 3.71 -10.25
CA ARG A 23 -8.82 2.62 -10.05
C ARG A 23 -8.96 2.19 -8.59
N THR A 24 -7.83 2.10 -7.87
CA THR A 24 -7.82 1.61 -6.48
C THR A 24 -8.34 2.63 -5.47
N GLU A 25 -8.46 3.89 -5.86
CA GLU A 25 -8.96 4.96 -4.98
C GLU A 25 -10.46 5.20 -5.09
N ARG A 26 -11.11 4.67 -6.13
CA ARG A 26 -12.50 4.99 -6.45
C ARG A 26 -13.48 4.72 -5.32
N ASN A 27 -13.32 3.61 -4.60
CA ASN A 27 -14.21 3.27 -3.48
C ASN A 27 -14.12 4.30 -2.36
N ALA A 28 -12.92 4.73 -1.99
CA ALA A 28 -12.74 5.73 -0.95
C ALA A 28 -13.31 7.09 -1.37
N VAL A 29 -13.07 7.49 -2.61
CA VAL A 29 -13.64 8.73 -3.16
C VAL A 29 -15.16 8.69 -3.14
N LEU A 30 -15.76 7.58 -3.57
CA LEU A 30 -17.20 7.42 -3.56
C LEU A 30 -17.78 7.47 -2.14
N ARG A 31 -17.13 6.82 -1.18
CA ARG A 31 -17.55 6.85 0.23
C ARG A 31 -17.58 8.28 0.76
N TYR A 32 -16.54 9.05 0.51
CA TYR A 32 -16.47 10.44 0.95
C TYR A 32 -17.51 11.31 0.23
N LEU A 33 -17.66 11.14 -1.07
CA LEU A 33 -18.68 11.85 -1.86
C LEU A 33 -20.08 11.62 -1.31
N LEU A 34 -20.42 10.36 -1.04
CA LEU A 34 -21.74 10.00 -0.51
C LEU A 34 -21.96 10.55 0.90
N ALA A 35 -20.93 10.54 1.74
CA ALA A 35 -21.00 11.12 3.08
C ALA A 35 -21.34 12.62 3.02
N VAL A 36 -20.67 13.37 2.15
CA VAL A 36 -20.92 14.80 1.93
C VAL A 36 -22.33 15.03 1.37
N ARG A 37 -22.73 14.26 0.36
CA ARG A 37 -24.07 14.37 -0.25
C ARG A 37 -25.19 14.15 0.74
N ARG A 38 -25.03 13.17 1.64
CA ARG A 38 -26.04 12.76 2.62
C ARG A 38 -26.00 13.55 3.93
N ASP A 39 -25.06 14.47 4.03
CA ASP A 39 -24.81 15.22 5.28
C ASP A 39 -24.59 14.28 6.47
N ASP A 40 -23.87 13.19 6.24
CA ASP A 40 -23.49 12.21 7.28
C ASP A 40 -22.32 12.79 8.09
N ALA A 41 -22.64 13.47 9.17
CA ALA A 41 -21.66 14.21 9.96
C ALA A 41 -20.54 13.32 10.52
N ASP A 42 -20.86 12.12 10.97
CA ASP A 42 -19.89 11.20 11.54
C ASP A 42 -18.91 10.69 10.49
N GLU A 43 -19.42 10.30 9.33
CA GLU A 43 -18.59 9.82 8.23
C GLU A 43 -17.74 10.94 7.63
N ILE A 44 -18.30 12.15 7.50
CA ILE A 44 -17.55 13.33 7.06
C ILE A 44 -16.39 13.59 8.04
N ALA A 45 -16.67 13.58 9.34
CA ALA A 45 -15.64 13.80 10.37
C ALA A 45 -14.56 12.72 10.31
N TYR A 46 -14.95 11.47 10.06
CA TYR A 46 -14.01 10.37 9.89
C TYR A 46 -13.02 10.67 8.76
N PHE A 47 -13.53 10.97 7.56
CA PHE A 47 -12.69 11.26 6.40
C PHE A 47 -11.83 12.52 6.63
N GLU A 48 -12.44 13.59 7.11
CA GLU A 48 -11.75 14.88 7.28
C GLU A 48 -10.76 14.88 8.43
N GLY A 49 -10.76 13.87 9.28
CA GLY A 49 -9.71 13.63 10.26
C GLY A 49 -8.40 13.11 9.65
N PHE A 50 -8.36 12.84 8.34
CA PHE A 50 -7.18 12.31 7.66
C PHE A 50 -6.39 13.34 6.86
N GLY A 51 -6.87 14.56 6.71
CA GLY A 51 -6.11 15.60 6.00
C GLY A 51 -6.94 16.81 5.62
N ASP A 52 -6.30 17.80 5.04
CA ASP A 52 -6.88 19.09 4.68
C ASP A 52 -7.31 19.18 3.21
N SER A 53 -7.00 18.16 2.41
CA SER A 53 -7.35 18.12 0.99
C SER A 53 -7.88 16.75 0.62
N VAL A 54 -8.58 16.66 -0.50
CA VAL A 54 -9.10 15.38 -1.01
C VAL A 54 -7.98 14.37 -1.18
N HIS A 55 -6.84 14.78 -1.76
CA HIS A 55 -5.71 13.88 -1.99
C HIS A 55 -5.17 13.28 -0.70
N HIS A 56 -4.91 14.12 0.33
CA HIS A 56 -4.46 13.65 1.64
C HIS A 56 -5.47 12.70 2.29
N ILE A 57 -6.74 13.09 2.27
CA ILE A 57 -7.82 12.29 2.86
C ILE A 57 -7.87 10.90 2.22
N ILE A 58 -7.94 10.82 0.91
CA ILE A 58 -8.10 9.55 0.20
C ILE A 58 -6.90 8.64 0.41
N HIS A 59 -5.69 9.17 0.27
CA HIS A 59 -4.48 8.40 0.51
C HIS A 59 -4.42 7.88 1.96
N ASN A 60 -4.63 8.75 2.91
CA ASN A 60 -4.47 8.42 4.33
C ASN A 60 -5.55 7.47 4.86
N VAL A 61 -6.81 7.66 4.47
CA VAL A 61 -7.89 6.73 4.82
C VAL A 61 -7.56 5.32 4.35
N ARG A 62 -7.15 5.18 3.09
CA ARG A 62 -6.83 3.88 2.51
C ARG A 62 -5.66 3.22 3.23
N THR A 63 -4.58 3.96 3.45
CA THR A 63 -3.39 3.43 4.12
C THR A 63 -3.70 3.07 5.58
N TYR A 64 -4.46 3.91 6.27
CA TYR A 64 -4.88 3.63 7.64
C TYR A 64 -5.72 2.35 7.74
N GLU A 65 -6.72 2.21 6.86
CA GLU A 65 -7.60 1.03 6.86
C GLU A 65 -6.83 -0.25 6.54
N ARG A 66 -5.86 -0.20 5.64
CA ARG A 66 -4.95 -1.34 5.42
C ARG A 66 -4.11 -1.63 6.65
N GLY A 67 -3.62 -0.58 7.31
CA GLY A 67 -2.81 -0.72 8.52
C GLY A 67 -3.54 -1.42 9.67
N LEU A 68 -4.87 -1.33 9.72
CA LEU A 68 -5.66 -2.05 10.73
C LEU A 68 -5.47 -3.57 10.64
N LEU A 69 -5.22 -4.11 9.46
CA LEU A 69 -4.95 -5.53 9.27
C LEU A 69 -3.61 -5.97 9.87
N PHE A 70 -2.76 -5.00 10.19
CA PHE A 70 -1.44 -5.20 10.78
C PHE A 70 -1.35 -4.69 12.22
N GLY A 71 -2.50 -4.39 12.84
CA GLY A 71 -2.55 -3.94 14.23
C GLY A 71 -2.26 -2.45 14.45
N TYR A 72 -2.09 -1.67 13.39
CA TYR A 72 -1.88 -0.23 13.51
C TYR A 72 -3.22 0.48 13.70
N THR A 73 -3.51 0.92 14.92
CA THR A 73 -4.77 1.54 15.29
C THR A 73 -4.67 3.07 15.43
N ALA A 74 -3.45 3.61 15.48
CA ALA A 74 -3.22 5.04 15.58
C ALA A 74 -3.01 5.66 14.20
N LYS A 75 -3.43 6.91 14.03
CA LYS A 75 -3.14 7.69 12.83
C LYS A 75 -1.73 8.25 12.95
N ARG A 76 -0.78 7.64 12.24
CA ARG A 76 0.65 8.00 12.31
C ARG A 76 1.04 8.86 11.12
N PHE A 77 0.77 10.16 11.22
CA PHE A 77 1.15 11.12 10.18
C PHE A 77 2.65 11.42 10.24
N ASP A 78 3.27 11.53 9.06
CA ASP A 78 4.63 12.05 8.96
C ASP A 78 4.62 13.60 8.97
N GLU A 79 5.80 14.20 8.81
CA GLU A 79 5.97 15.66 8.81
C GLU A 79 5.23 16.37 7.66
N TYR A 80 4.86 15.63 6.61
CA TYR A 80 4.14 16.16 5.45
C TYR A 80 2.64 15.81 5.46
N GLY A 81 2.16 15.22 6.54
CA GLY A 81 0.76 14.86 6.69
C GLY A 81 0.34 13.57 6.00
N TRP A 82 1.29 12.68 5.68
CA TRP A 82 1.01 11.39 5.08
C TRP A 82 1.10 10.26 6.10
N ILE A 83 0.16 9.31 6.01
CA ILE A 83 0.28 8.05 6.75
C ILE A 83 1.12 7.09 5.91
N ARG A 84 2.23 6.65 6.47
CA ARG A 84 3.15 5.74 5.80
C ARG A 84 2.73 4.30 5.98
N GLY A 85 2.82 3.53 4.90
CA GLY A 85 2.42 2.11 4.91
C GLY A 85 3.56 1.12 5.01
N MET A 86 4.81 1.56 5.01
CA MET A 86 5.96 0.63 5.04
C MET A 86 6.13 -0.01 6.41
N LEU A 87 6.43 -1.32 6.44
CA LEU A 87 6.75 -2.04 7.65
C LEU A 87 8.26 -2.10 7.87
N PRO A 88 8.73 -2.12 9.14
CA PRO A 88 10.14 -2.36 9.37
C PRO A 88 10.54 -3.75 8.89
N ILE A 89 11.67 -3.84 8.20
CA ILE A 89 12.23 -5.12 7.77
C ILE A 89 12.94 -5.75 8.96
N VAL A 90 12.53 -6.97 9.32
CA VAL A 90 13.13 -7.73 10.43
C VAL A 90 14.09 -8.79 9.93
N GLU A 91 14.00 -9.18 8.67
CA GLU A 91 14.90 -10.16 8.08
C GLU A 91 15.00 -9.99 6.57
N ARG A 92 16.21 -10.20 6.05
CA ARG A 92 16.50 -10.28 4.62
C ARG A 92 17.09 -11.65 4.35
N ILE A 93 16.47 -12.40 3.45
CA ILE A 93 16.97 -13.72 3.03
C ILE A 93 17.56 -13.53 1.64
N GLU A 94 18.89 -13.54 1.56
CA GLU A 94 19.61 -13.42 0.31
C GLU A 94 19.80 -14.80 -0.30
N LEU A 95 19.11 -15.08 -1.42
CA LEU A 95 19.26 -16.35 -2.14
C LEU A 95 20.49 -16.32 -3.05
N ASP A 96 20.75 -15.16 -3.63
CA ASP A 96 21.96 -14.84 -4.39
C ASP A 96 22.11 -13.32 -4.48
N VAL A 97 23.07 -12.82 -5.27
CA VAL A 97 23.33 -11.38 -5.41
C VAL A 97 22.19 -10.60 -6.06
N GLN A 98 21.24 -11.29 -6.67
CA GLN A 98 20.16 -10.68 -7.44
C GLN A 98 18.77 -10.92 -6.86
N ASN A 99 18.64 -11.86 -5.92
CA ASN A 99 17.34 -12.29 -5.41
C ASN A 99 17.34 -12.28 -3.88
N THR A 100 16.51 -11.42 -3.30
CA THR A 100 16.40 -11.24 -1.85
C THR A 100 14.94 -11.22 -1.44
N ILE A 101 14.61 -11.90 -0.36
CA ILE A 101 13.30 -11.85 0.28
C ILE A 101 13.42 -10.89 1.46
N HIS A 102 12.57 -9.87 1.50
CA HIS A 102 12.46 -8.94 2.62
C HIS A 102 11.23 -9.29 3.45
N ILE A 103 11.44 -9.62 4.71
CA ILE A 103 10.36 -9.90 5.64
C ILE A 103 10.19 -8.70 6.56
N GLY A 104 9.03 -8.06 6.48
CA GLY A 104 8.61 -6.99 7.38
C GLY A 104 7.72 -7.54 8.48
N GLN A 105 7.71 -6.88 9.62
CA GLN A 105 6.85 -7.27 10.73
C GLN A 105 6.22 -6.02 11.35
N SER A 106 4.92 -6.10 11.56
CA SER A 106 4.14 -5.02 12.16
C SER A 106 4.18 -5.05 13.68
N ILE A 107 3.54 -4.06 14.29
CA ILE A 107 3.48 -3.90 15.75
C ILE A 107 2.78 -5.06 16.45
N ASP A 108 1.83 -5.72 15.79
CA ASP A 108 1.10 -6.88 16.35
C ASP A 108 1.75 -8.23 15.99
N GLY A 109 2.91 -8.20 15.32
CA GLY A 109 3.63 -9.41 14.91
C GLY A 109 3.25 -9.96 13.54
N THR A 110 2.29 -9.36 12.84
CA THR A 110 1.90 -9.77 11.49
C THR A 110 3.01 -9.47 10.50
N TYR A 111 3.29 -10.42 9.61
CA TYR A 111 4.33 -10.28 8.59
C TYR A 111 3.77 -9.76 7.27
N ALA A 112 4.61 -9.07 6.55
CA ALA A 112 4.42 -8.75 5.13
C ALA A 112 5.73 -9.04 4.40
N VAL A 113 5.65 -9.45 3.14
CA VAL A 113 6.81 -9.92 2.39
C VAL A 113 6.91 -9.22 1.05
N ALA A 114 8.11 -8.78 0.73
CA ALA A 114 8.45 -8.22 -0.58
C ALA A 114 9.76 -8.83 -1.05
N VAL A 115 10.02 -8.75 -2.35
CA VAL A 115 11.21 -9.35 -2.93
C VAL A 115 11.93 -8.37 -3.86
N ASP A 116 13.26 -8.50 -3.92
CA ASP A 116 14.08 -7.98 -5.01
C ASP A 116 14.46 -9.15 -5.89
N TRP A 117 14.34 -8.98 -7.20
CA TRP A 117 14.61 -10.04 -8.15
C TRP A 117 15.25 -9.48 -9.42
N SER A 118 16.03 -10.33 -10.08
CA SER A 118 16.62 -9.99 -11.38
C SER A 118 16.95 -11.25 -12.18
N THR A 119 16.67 -11.20 -13.47
CA THR A 119 17.07 -12.25 -14.43
C THR A 119 18.27 -11.83 -15.26
N GLY A 120 18.82 -10.62 -15.00
CA GLY A 120 19.87 -10.02 -15.81
C GLY A 120 19.36 -9.17 -16.97
N THR A 121 18.11 -9.36 -17.39
CA THR A 121 17.45 -8.55 -18.42
C THR A 121 16.17 -7.88 -17.92
N ALA A 122 15.59 -8.41 -16.87
CA ALA A 122 14.42 -7.85 -16.20
C ALA A 122 14.63 -7.94 -14.70
N GLY A 123 14.05 -7.03 -13.96
CA GLY A 123 14.17 -7.03 -12.52
C GLY A 123 13.19 -6.06 -11.86
N GLY A 124 13.09 -6.16 -10.57
CA GLY A 124 12.25 -5.28 -9.78
C GLY A 124 12.52 -5.46 -8.30
N GLY A 125 11.96 -4.57 -7.50
CA GLY A 125 12.08 -4.63 -6.06
C GLY A 125 10.94 -3.87 -5.39
N SER A 126 10.68 -4.23 -4.15
CA SER A 126 9.67 -3.58 -3.34
C SER A 126 10.04 -3.62 -1.86
N HIS A 127 9.33 -2.86 -1.07
CA HIS A 127 9.47 -2.81 0.39
C HIS A 127 8.22 -3.41 1.02
N PRO A 128 8.33 -4.25 2.07
CA PRO A 128 7.14 -4.76 2.76
C PRO A 128 6.28 -3.62 3.29
N SER A 129 4.97 -3.72 3.06
CA SER A 129 4.04 -2.65 3.42
C SER A 129 2.67 -3.21 3.83
N VAL A 130 1.83 -2.32 4.35
CA VAL A 130 0.43 -2.65 4.69
C VAL A 130 -0.40 -3.03 3.46
N TRP A 131 0.12 -2.79 2.25
CA TRP A 131 -0.53 -3.16 0.99
C TRP A 131 -0.28 -4.61 0.59
N ASP A 132 0.68 -5.26 1.25
CA ASP A 132 0.96 -6.67 1.04
C ASP A 132 -0.02 -7.56 1.81
N GLU A 133 -0.03 -8.85 1.52
CA GLU A 133 -0.84 -9.82 2.23
C GLU A 133 -0.40 -9.92 3.70
N PRO A 134 -1.31 -9.76 4.68
CA PRO A 134 -0.97 -9.98 6.08
C PRO A 134 -0.78 -11.49 6.34
N ILE A 135 0.37 -11.83 6.92
CA ILE A 135 0.76 -13.23 7.16
C ILE A 135 1.09 -13.39 8.64
N ALA A 136 0.45 -14.35 9.31
CA ALA A 136 0.60 -14.54 10.74
C ALA A 136 1.80 -15.41 11.12
N ASP A 137 2.24 -16.30 10.23
CA ASP A 137 3.27 -17.31 10.51
C ASP A 137 4.54 -17.04 9.71
N TYR A 138 5.70 -17.13 10.37
CA TYR A 138 7.00 -16.92 9.74
C TYR A 138 7.27 -17.86 8.57
N LYS A 139 6.93 -19.14 8.72
CA LYS A 139 7.14 -20.12 7.63
C LYS A 139 6.30 -19.78 6.41
N GLU A 140 5.07 -19.35 6.64
CA GLU A 140 4.20 -18.88 5.56
C GLU A 140 4.77 -17.63 4.89
N ALA A 141 5.38 -16.72 5.66
CA ALA A 141 6.04 -15.55 5.12
C ALA A 141 7.18 -15.94 4.18
N VAL A 142 8.02 -16.89 4.57
CA VAL A 142 9.11 -17.38 3.71
C VAL A 142 8.57 -18.02 2.43
N ARG A 143 7.54 -18.86 2.56
CA ARG A 143 6.87 -19.49 1.40
C ARG A 143 6.29 -18.45 0.45
N ASN A 144 5.68 -17.41 1.00
CA ASN A 144 5.14 -16.30 0.22
C ASN A 144 6.23 -15.62 -0.59
N GLY A 145 7.39 -15.35 0.02
CA GLY A 145 8.54 -14.76 -0.66
C GLY A 145 9.06 -15.62 -1.80
N ILE A 146 9.18 -16.91 -1.58
CA ILE A 146 9.58 -17.88 -2.63
C ILE A 146 8.56 -17.86 -3.77
N GLY A 147 7.26 -17.88 -3.44
CA GLY A 147 6.20 -17.82 -4.45
C GLY A 147 6.21 -16.53 -5.25
N GLN A 148 6.53 -15.39 -4.61
CA GLN A 148 6.68 -14.12 -5.33
C GLN A 148 7.82 -14.19 -6.35
N LEU A 149 8.98 -14.75 -5.97
CA LEU A 149 10.11 -14.91 -6.87
C LEU A 149 9.75 -15.83 -8.04
N GLU A 150 9.10 -16.95 -7.77
CA GLU A 150 8.65 -17.89 -8.82
C GLU A 150 7.73 -17.21 -9.84
N ARG A 151 6.78 -16.38 -9.36
CA ARG A 151 5.87 -15.64 -10.24
C ARG A 151 6.60 -14.59 -11.09
N GLN A 152 7.60 -13.92 -10.52
CA GLN A 152 8.38 -12.94 -11.28
C GLN A 152 9.21 -13.60 -12.38
N TYR A 153 9.82 -14.74 -12.11
CA TYR A 153 10.53 -15.49 -13.12
C TYR A 153 9.60 -16.02 -14.23
N ALA A 154 8.42 -16.51 -13.86
CA ALA A 154 7.42 -16.92 -14.84
C ALA A 154 6.98 -15.76 -15.73
N TYR A 155 6.76 -14.58 -15.14
CA TYR A 155 6.43 -13.36 -15.88
C TYR A 155 7.56 -12.96 -16.84
N ALA A 156 8.81 -13.06 -16.42
CA ALA A 156 9.97 -12.76 -17.27
C ALA A 156 10.06 -13.73 -18.47
N MET A 157 9.71 -15.00 -18.25
CA MET A 157 9.64 -15.98 -19.37
C MET A 157 8.57 -15.61 -20.39
N GLU A 158 7.39 -15.18 -19.93
CA GLU A 158 6.31 -14.70 -20.81
C GLU A 158 6.72 -13.49 -21.64
N ARG A 159 7.70 -12.73 -21.14
CA ARG A 159 8.29 -11.57 -21.83
C ARG A 159 9.47 -11.96 -22.73
N ASN A 160 9.60 -13.24 -23.06
CA ASN A 160 10.69 -13.77 -23.91
C ASN A 160 12.08 -13.59 -23.30
N THR A 161 12.20 -13.63 -21.97
CA THR A 161 13.52 -13.66 -21.33
C THR A 161 14.19 -15.00 -21.63
N PRO A 162 15.46 -15.04 -22.05
CA PRO A 162 16.13 -16.31 -22.35
C PRO A 162 16.15 -17.27 -21.15
N ILE A 163 15.76 -18.51 -21.37
CA ILE A 163 15.62 -19.53 -20.32
C ILE A 163 16.95 -19.80 -19.62
N ASP A 164 18.06 -19.80 -20.34
CA ASP A 164 19.39 -20.01 -19.77
C ASP A 164 19.76 -19.00 -18.70
N ARG A 165 19.26 -17.77 -18.80
CA ARG A 165 19.45 -16.73 -17.79
C ARG A 165 18.63 -17.01 -16.53
N LEU A 166 17.45 -17.59 -16.68
CA LEU A 166 16.59 -17.96 -15.55
C LEU A 166 17.17 -19.15 -14.80
N VAL A 167 17.75 -20.09 -15.51
CA VAL A 167 18.36 -21.29 -14.92
C VAL A 167 19.67 -20.95 -14.19
N SER A 168 20.42 -19.96 -14.66
CA SER A 168 21.70 -19.56 -14.05
C SER A 168 21.56 -18.56 -12.91
N ALA A 169 20.35 -18.07 -12.65
CA ALA A 169 20.09 -17.06 -11.62
C ALA A 169 19.98 -17.66 -10.20
#